data_2f3462c6bf2d73cd4bca316e643ee129
#
_entry.id   2f3462c6bf2d73cd4bca316e643ee129
#
_cell.length_a   1.000
_cell.length_b   1.000
_cell.length_c   1.000
_cell.angle_alpha   90.00
_cell.angle_beta   90.00
_cell.angle_gamma   90.00
#
_symmetry.space_group_name_H-M   'P 1'
#
loop_
_entity.id
_entity.type
_entity.pdbx_description
1 polymer ?
#
loop_
_entity_poly.entity_id
_entity_poly.type
_entity_poly.pdbx_seq_one_letter_code
_entity_poly.pdbx_strand_id
1 'polypeptide(L)'
;ADSTDSGAQIWMCPYCVGSGYAMGFRQGAELTSLEQRWVATRTKDFCGPVDTISVGYGAPIVNAKGERVMSRYAALGGDAAPRYIRANAPMEEWLAGRGPCYCDTTHLTPETSKAMMEDYLNERPSFVLFLASRGQDVTKEPIEIYGSDPYILGGHTGGGFWVDMRRMTTVPGLFAAGETAGGNPNKFVGGCCAEGKLAARGAVAYMEGLDLPPLDEAQVKGEMERVYAPLLSRDEEGIRPVEMKERLQRLMDEYAGGISQFYRTNEERLDYALRHIAVLQSQFRYLRATDSHELMQAMETIDRVDVAEAVVHHLKARKETRWAGWQTRSDYPERDDAHFDCFIESRRDPATGEVSTFTRPYEQIIPGDRHTA
;
A
#
# COMPACT_ATOMS: atom_id res chain seq x y z
N ALA A 1 4.67 3.61 -2.21
CA ALA A 1 4.43 4.10 -0.91
C ALA A 1 4.21 2.97 0.09
N ASP A 2 5.22 2.70 0.80
CA ASP A 2 5.53 1.58 1.64
C ASP A 2 5.41 1.92 3.12
N SER A 3 4.45 2.81 3.37
CA SER A 3 4.34 3.52 4.62
C SER A 3 3.92 2.65 5.81
N THR A 4 3.33 1.49 5.55
CA THR A 4 2.70 0.65 6.58
C THR A 4 3.16 -0.80 6.52
N ASP A 5 4.38 -1.06 6.03
CA ASP A 5 4.89 -2.41 5.92
C ASP A 5 4.99 -3.12 7.29
N SER A 6 4.75 -4.40 7.31
CA SER A 6 4.88 -5.25 8.51
C SER A 6 6.30 -5.82 8.69
N GLY A 7 7.26 -5.40 7.88
CA GLY A 7 8.64 -5.88 7.88
C GLY A 7 8.89 -7.09 7.00
N ALA A 8 7.88 -7.61 6.30
CA ALA A 8 8.07 -8.64 5.30
C ALA A 8 8.67 -8.04 4.01
N GLN A 9 9.16 -8.93 3.13
CA GLN A 9 9.73 -8.47 1.86
C GLN A 9 8.68 -7.84 0.96
N ILE A 10 9.00 -6.67 0.43
CA ILE A 10 8.20 -5.93 -0.54
C ILE A 10 9.03 -5.66 -1.79
N TRP A 11 8.34 -5.31 -2.86
CA TRP A 11 8.97 -5.05 -4.16
C TRP A 11 9.42 -3.60 -4.34
N MET A 12 8.84 -2.66 -3.59
CA MET A 12 8.99 -1.22 -3.82
C MET A 12 10.28 -0.66 -3.20
N CYS A 13 10.62 0.56 -3.62
CA CYS A 13 11.75 1.29 -3.06
C CYS A 13 11.56 1.52 -1.55
N PRO A 14 12.50 1.11 -0.69
CA PRO A 14 12.35 1.22 0.77
C PRO A 14 12.31 2.66 1.29
N TYR A 15 12.68 3.64 0.46
CA TYR A 15 12.61 5.07 0.80
C TYR A 15 11.28 5.73 0.40
N CYS A 16 10.35 4.99 -0.22
CA CYS A 16 9.01 5.47 -0.52
C CYS A 16 8.08 5.26 0.69
N VAL A 17 8.31 5.99 1.75
CA VAL A 17 7.68 5.79 3.07
C VAL A 17 6.35 6.53 3.27
N GLY A 18 5.83 7.21 2.25
CA GLY A 18 4.58 7.96 2.35
C GLY A 18 4.70 9.35 2.94
N SER A 19 5.91 9.95 2.97
CA SER A 19 6.13 11.31 3.52
C SER A 19 5.21 12.37 2.91
N GLY A 20 4.94 12.27 1.59
CA GLY A 20 3.97 13.15 0.93
C GLY A 20 2.57 13.05 1.54
N TYR A 21 2.09 11.84 1.82
CA TYR A 21 0.80 11.63 2.50
C TYR A 21 0.81 12.19 3.91
N ALA A 22 1.85 11.90 4.70
CA ALA A 22 1.97 12.38 6.06
C ALA A 22 1.98 13.91 6.15
N MET A 23 2.75 14.58 5.28
CA MET A 23 2.80 16.05 5.23
C MET A 23 1.45 16.68 4.94
N GLY A 24 0.75 16.22 3.90
CA GLY A 24 -0.56 16.75 3.54
C GLY A 24 -1.62 16.41 4.60
N PHE A 25 -1.59 15.20 5.16
CA PHE A 25 -2.51 14.77 6.20
C PHE A 25 -2.39 15.60 7.47
N ARG A 26 -1.17 15.95 7.90
CA ARG A 26 -0.93 16.87 9.04
C ARG A 26 -1.52 18.26 8.78
N GLN A 27 -1.59 18.69 7.52
CA GLN A 27 -2.18 19.97 7.12
C GLN A 27 -3.69 19.89 6.84
N GLY A 28 -4.32 18.76 7.12
CA GLY A 28 -5.75 18.57 6.96
C GLY A 28 -6.20 18.26 5.53
N ALA A 29 -5.29 17.85 4.64
CA ALA A 29 -5.68 17.31 3.35
C ALA A 29 -6.43 15.99 3.52
N GLU A 30 -7.52 15.83 2.78
CA GLU A 30 -8.31 14.60 2.79
C GLU A 30 -7.58 13.49 2.04
N LEU A 31 -7.61 12.29 2.63
CA LEU A 31 -7.11 11.05 2.04
C LEU A 31 -8.29 10.14 1.72
N THR A 32 -8.21 9.44 0.59
CA THR A 32 -9.25 8.54 0.09
C THR A 32 -8.75 7.12 -0.05
N SER A 33 -9.62 6.14 0.21
CA SER A 33 -9.47 4.72 -0.13
C SER A 33 -8.17 4.05 0.35
N LEU A 34 -7.61 4.46 1.50
CA LEU A 34 -6.38 3.86 2.04
C LEU A 34 -6.59 2.44 2.58
N GLU A 35 -7.82 1.98 2.72
CA GLU A 35 -8.13 0.58 3.04
C GLU A 35 -7.84 -0.37 1.88
N GLN A 36 -7.75 0.13 0.65
CA GLN A 36 -7.35 -0.64 -0.52
C GLN A 36 -5.82 -0.81 -0.53
N ARG A 37 -5.33 -1.77 0.21
CA ARG A 37 -3.90 -2.07 0.24
C ARG A 37 -3.59 -3.11 -0.83
N TRP A 38 -2.52 -2.88 -1.58
CA TRP A 38 -2.09 -3.81 -2.59
C TRP A 38 -1.23 -4.93 -1.98
N VAL A 39 -1.56 -6.17 -2.35
CA VAL A 39 -0.79 -7.36 -2.04
C VAL A 39 -0.39 -8.00 -3.36
N ALA A 40 0.89 -8.31 -3.51
CA ALA A 40 1.41 -9.03 -4.66
C ALA A 40 1.61 -10.51 -4.34
N THR A 41 1.38 -11.36 -5.32
CA THR A 41 1.90 -12.73 -5.31
C THR A 41 3.38 -12.67 -5.71
N ARG A 42 4.27 -12.98 -4.79
CA ARG A 42 5.72 -13.01 -5.00
C ARG A 42 6.26 -14.43 -4.92
N THR A 43 7.43 -14.65 -5.47
CA THR A 43 8.19 -15.86 -5.16
C THR A 43 8.63 -15.82 -3.69
N LYS A 44 8.55 -16.95 -3.00
CA LYS A 44 9.13 -17.08 -1.67
C LYS A 44 10.60 -16.67 -1.68
N ASP A 45 11.02 -15.91 -0.68
CA ASP A 45 12.38 -15.38 -0.50
C ASP A 45 12.86 -14.41 -1.60
N PHE A 46 11.98 -13.94 -2.47
CA PHE A 46 12.26 -12.91 -3.46
C PHE A 46 11.21 -11.79 -3.39
N CYS A 47 11.64 -10.55 -3.47
CA CYS A 47 10.77 -9.38 -3.25
C CYS A 47 10.03 -8.86 -4.50
N GLY A 48 9.91 -9.63 -5.56
CA GLY A 48 9.22 -9.22 -6.80
C GLY A 48 7.96 -10.04 -7.09
N PRO A 49 6.90 -9.43 -7.63
CA PRO A 49 5.74 -10.16 -8.11
C PRO A 49 6.12 -11.02 -9.31
N VAL A 50 5.68 -12.27 -9.34
CA VAL A 50 6.05 -13.25 -10.39
C VAL A 50 4.84 -13.86 -11.09
N ASP A 51 3.68 -13.91 -10.44
CA ASP A 51 2.50 -14.58 -10.97
C ASP A 51 2.02 -14.02 -12.32
N THR A 52 2.14 -12.72 -12.52
CA THR A 52 1.62 -12.06 -13.74
C THR A 52 2.26 -12.58 -15.01
N ILE A 53 3.60 -12.75 -15.03
CA ILE A 53 4.30 -13.27 -16.18
C ILE A 53 4.04 -14.77 -16.32
N SER A 54 4.29 -15.57 -15.27
CA SER A 54 4.10 -17.02 -15.32
C SER A 54 2.67 -17.42 -15.72
N VAL A 55 1.66 -16.81 -15.10
CA VAL A 55 0.25 -17.08 -15.45
C VAL A 55 -0.08 -16.60 -16.87
N GLY A 56 0.52 -15.49 -17.32
CA GLY A 56 0.37 -14.99 -18.68
C GLY A 56 0.88 -15.99 -19.74
N TYR A 57 1.89 -16.79 -19.40
CA TYR A 57 2.39 -17.90 -20.21
C TYR A 57 1.67 -19.24 -19.98
N GLY A 58 0.61 -19.24 -19.18
CA GLY A 58 -0.25 -20.42 -18.96
C GLY A 58 0.18 -21.30 -17.79
N ALA A 59 1.10 -20.85 -16.91
CA ALA A 59 1.44 -21.56 -15.69
C ALA A 59 0.30 -21.42 -14.67
N PRO A 60 -0.42 -22.50 -14.30
CA PRO A 60 -1.48 -22.42 -13.31
C PRO A 60 -0.90 -22.25 -11.91
N ILE A 61 -1.69 -21.64 -11.01
CA ILE A 61 -1.40 -21.69 -9.58
C ILE A 61 -1.89 -23.04 -9.04
N VAL A 62 -0.98 -23.81 -8.45
CA VAL A 62 -1.27 -25.10 -7.83
C VAL A 62 -0.90 -25.10 -6.34
N ASN A 63 -1.60 -25.90 -5.54
CA ASN A 63 -1.29 -26.10 -4.13
C ASN A 63 -0.28 -27.25 -3.93
N ALA A 64 0.07 -27.57 -2.69
CA ALA A 64 1.01 -28.64 -2.36
C ALA A 64 0.59 -30.04 -2.81
N LYS A 65 -0.69 -30.25 -3.17
CA LYS A 65 -1.23 -31.49 -3.72
C LYS A 65 -1.24 -31.53 -5.24
N GLY A 66 -0.77 -30.47 -5.93
CA GLY A 66 -0.87 -30.32 -7.37
C GLY A 66 -2.26 -29.92 -7.89
N GLU A 67 -3.19 -29.58 -7.00
CA GLU A 67 -4.53 -29.15 -7.39
C GLU A 67 -4.51 -27.71 -7.89
N ARG A 68 -5.20 -27.42 -9.02
CA ARG A 68 -5.33 -26.06 -9.57
C ARG A 68 -6.19 -25.20 -8.64
N VAL A 69 -5.54 -24.24 -7.97
CA VAL A 69 -6.18 -23.36 -6.98
C VAL A 69 -7.27 -22.50 -7.62
N MET A 70 -6.97 -21.88 -8.77
CA MET A 70 -7.86 -20.93 -9.42
C MET A 70 -9.11 -21.57 -10.02
N SER A 71 -9.19 -22.89 -10.15
CA SER A 71 -10.41 -23.58 -10.58
C SER A 71 -11.58 -23.38 -9.60
N ARG A 72 -11.29 -23.16 -8.30
CA ARG A 72 -12.31 -22.83 -7.29
C ARG A 72 -12.91 -21.44 -7.47
N TYR A 73 -12.25 -20.60 -8.21
CA TYR A 73 -12.66 -19.22 -8.53
C TYR A 73 -13.12 -19.07 -9.97
N ALA A 74 -13.58 -20.16 -10.62
CA ALA A 74 -14.00 -20.17 -12.01
C ALA A 74 -15.11 -19.13 -12.29
N ALA A 75 -16.08 -18.98 -11.37
CA ALA A 75 -17.13 -17.98 -11.47
C ALA A 75 -16.61 -16.51 -11.46
N LEU A 76 -15.40 -16.30 -10.96
CA LEU A 76 -14.74 -14.99 -10.88
C LEU A 76 -13.64 -14.82 -11.94
N GLY A 77 -13.59 -15.70 -12.94
CA GLY A 77 -12.64 -15.66 -14.06
C GLY A 77 -11.48 -16.66 -13.96
N GLY A 78 -11.38 -17.49 -12.92
CA GLY A 78 -10.33 -18.49 -12.77
C GLY A 78 -8.93 -17.89 -12.83
N ASP A 79 -8.05 -18.40 -13.70
CA ASP A 79 -6.69 -17.89 -13.86
C ASP A 79 -6.65 -16.41 -14.34
N ALA A 80 -7.72 -15.91 -14.97
CA ALA A 80 -7.89 -14.52 -15.38
C ALA A 80 -8.61 -13.65 -14.32
N ALA A 81 -8.89 -14.20 -13.13
CA ALA A 81 -9.53 -13.45 -12.05
C ALA A 81 -8.76 -12.18 -11.67
N PRO A 82 -9.43 -11.17 -11.10
CA PRO A 82 -8.78 -9.96 -10.60
C PRO A 82 -7.60 -10.25 -9.69
N ARG A 83 -6.59 -9.36 -9.70
CA ARG A 83 -5.32 -9.57 -8.96
C ARG A 83 -5.51 -9.84 -7.47
N TYR A 84 -6.46 -9.15 -6.81
CA TYR A 84 -6.71 -9.36 -5.39
C TYR A 84 -7.18 -10.79 -5.09
N ILE A 85 -7.96 -11.41 -5.97
CA ILE A 85 -8.40 -12.81 -5.84
C ILE A 85 -7.19 -13.75 -6.02
N ARG A 86 -6.38 -13.54 -7.07
CA ARG A 86 -5.19 -14.37 -7.31
C ARG A 86 -4.15 -14.24 -6.20
N ALA A 87 -4.02 -13.07 -5.59
CA ALA A 87 -3.12 -12.88 -4.45
C ALA A 87 -3.67 -13.52 -3.16
N ASN A 88 -4.99 -13.51 -2.96
CA ASN A 88 -5.62 -14.09 -1.78
C ASN A 88 -5.73 -15.63 -1.84
N ALA A 89 -5.97 -16.18 -3.02
CA ALA A 89 -6.23 -17.62 -3.17
C ALA A 89 -5.09 -18.52 -2.62
N PRO A 90 -3.79 -18.24 -2.82
CA PRO A 90 -2.72 -18.98 -2.18
C PRO A 90 -2.73 -18.88 -0.65
N MET A 91 -3.13 -17.74 -0.10
CA MET A 91 -3.21 -17.55 1.36
C MET A 91 -4.37 -18.35 1.97
N GLU A 92 -5.50 -18.45 1.27
CA GLU A 92 -6.59 -19.34 1.67
C GLU A 92 -6.18 -20.83 1.63
N GLU A 93 -5.35 -21.23 0.67
CA GLU A 93 -4.78 -22.59 0.64
C GLU A 93 -3.86 -22.83 1.85
N TRP A 94 -3.05 -21.85 2.24
CA TRP A 94 -2.24 -21.95 3.45
C TRP A 94 -3.10 -22.10 4.71
N LEU A 95 -4.11 -21.26 4.87
CA LEU A 95 -5.07 -21.35 6.01
C LEU A 95 -5.76 -22.69 6.08
N ALA A 96 -6.06 -23.28 4.93
CA ALA A 96 -6.71 -24.58 4.83
C ALA A 96 -5.74 -25.78 4.97
N GLY A 97 -4.45 -25.54 5.26
CA GLY A 97 -3.42 -26.59 5.39
C GLY A 97 -3.07 -27.27 4.07
N ARG A 98 -3.30 -26.62 2.92
CA ARG A 98 -2.97 -27.13 1.58
C ARG A 98 -1.82 -26.39 0.91
N GLY A 99 -1.19 -25.41 1.59
CA GLY A 99 0.05 -24.76 1.17
C GLY A 99 1.27 -25.70 1.30
N PRO A 100 2.42 -25.32 0.73
CA PRO A 100 2.66 -24.11 -0.08
C PRO A 100 1.99 -24.16 -1.45
N CYS A 101 1.92 -22.99 -2.12
CA CYS A 101 1.41 -22.85 -3.47
C CYS A 101 2.53 -22.51 -4.45
N TYR A 102 2.30 -22.84 -5.72
CA TYR A 102 3.30 -22.69 -6.77
C TYR A 102 2.68 -22.16 -8.06
N CYS A 103 3.45 -21.40 -8.85
CA CYS A 103 3.20 -21.28 -10.28
C CYS A 103 3.83 -22.50 -10.96
N ASP A 104 3.03 -23.40 -11.49
CA ASP A 104 3.52 -24.61 -12.14
C ASP A 104 3.92 -24.31 -13.58
N THR A 105 5.21 -24.17 -13.80
CA THR A 105 5.85 -23.91 -15.10
C THR A 105 6.37 -25.18 -15.77
N THR A 106 6.29 -26.32 -15.10
CA THR A 106 6.96 -27.57 -15.55
C THR A 106 6.31 -28.19 -16.79
N HIS A 107 5.07 -27.85 -17.08
CA HIS A 107 4.32 -28.35 -18.26
C HIS A 107 4.44 -27.42 -19.49
N LEU A 108 5.11 -26.28 -19.37
CA LEU A 108 5.31 -25.36 -20.49
C LEU A 108 6.26 -25.98 -21.52
N THR A 109 6.01 -25.69 -22.81
CA THR A 109 6.96 -26.13 -23.85
C THR A 109 8.31 -25.43 -23.68
N PRO A 110 9.42 -26.00 -24.20
CA PRO A 110 10.73 -25.36 -24.14
C PRO A 110 10.72 -23.93 -24.73
N GLU A 111 9.98 -23.73 -25.82
CA GLU A 111 9.84 -22.44 -26.49
C GLU A 111 9.08 -21.44 -25.60
N THR A 112 8.00 -21.88 -24.97
CA THR A 112 7.19 -21.04 -24.06
C THR A 112 7.98 -20.69 -22.80
N SER A 113 8.70 -21.66 -22.21
CA SER A 113 9.57 -21.43 -21.05
C SER A 113 10.68 -20.44 -21.37
N LYS A 114 11.28 -20.54 -22.57
CA LYS A 114 12.32 -19.61 -23.01
C LYS A 114 11.75 -18.19 -23.15
N ALA A 115 10.60 -18.02 -23.82
CA ALA A 115 9.96 -16.73 -23.99
C ALA A 115 9.58 -16.11 -22.63
N MET A 116 9.04 -16.91 -21.71
CA MET A 116 8.75 -16.48 -20.34
C MET A 116 10.00 -15.97 -19.61
N MET A 117 11.12 -16.68 -19.73
CA MET A 117 12.39 -16.28 -19.11
C MET A 117 13.00 -15.04 -19.76
N GLU A 118 12.81 -14.83 -21.07
CA GLU A 118 13.18 -13.60 -21.76
C GLU A 118 12.37 -12.40 -21.26
N ASP A 119 11.07 -12.56 -21.02
CA ASP A 119 10.24 -11.52 -20.43
C ASP A 119 10.64 -11.22 -18.98
N TYR A 120 10.96 -12.23 -18.18
CA TYR A 120 11.53 -12.01 -16.84
C TYR A 120 12.87 -11.27 -16.91
N LEU A 121 13.74 -11.61 -17.86
CA LEU A 121 15.03 -10.94 -18.03
C LEU A 121 14.82 -9.45 -18.39
N ASN A 122 13.85 -9.14 -19.23
CA ASN A 122 13.52 -7.77 -19.63
C ASN A 122 12.87 -6.97 -18.52
N GLU A 123 11.93 -7.55 -17.77
CA GLU A 123 11.14 -6.83 -16.77
C GLU A 123 11.77 -6.92 -15.37
N ARG A 124 12.37 -8.07 -15.01
CA ARG A 124 12.92 -8.38 -13.67
C ARG A 124 14.21 -9.21 -13.75
N PRO A 125 15.30 -8.66 -14.26
CA PRO A 125 16.55 -9.41 -14.41
C PRO A 125 17.07 -9.97 -13.08
N SER A 126 16.80 -9.31 -11.94
CA SER A 126 17.15 -9.79 -10.61
C SER A 126 16.46 -11.10 -10.24
N PHE A 127 15.25 -11.36 -10.76
CA PHE A 127 14.57 -12.64 -10.56
C PHE A 127 15.26 -13.79 -11.29
N VAL A 128 15.71 -13.54 -12.52
CA VAL A 128 16.51 -14.55 -13.28
C VAL A 128 17.81 -14.87 -12.55
N LEU A 129 18.50 -13.87 -12.00
CA LEU A 129 19.69 -14.07 -11.17
C LEU A 129 19.37 -14.83 -9.88
N PHE A 130 18.24 -14.56 -9.26
CA PHE A 130 17.78 -15.28 -8.07
C PHE A 130 17.57 -16.77 -8.36
N LEU A 131 16.87 -17.12 -9.44
CA LEU A 131 16.69 -18.51 -9.87
C LEU A 131 18.03 -19.19 -10.17
N ALA A 132 18.91 -18.51 -10.91
CA ALA A 132 20.24 -19.01 -11.23
C ALA A 132 21.09 -19.24 -9.98
N SER A 133 21.05 -18.35 -8.99
CA SER A 133 21.78 -18.49 -7.72
C SER A 133 21.35 -19.70 -6.89
N ARG A 134 20.11 -20.15 -7.07
CA ARG A 134 19.55 -21.34 -6.42
C ARG A 134 19.69 -22.61 -7.26
N GLY A 135 20.18 -22.50 -8.49
CA GLY A 135 20.20 -23.62 -9.44
C GLY A 135 18.79 -24.11 -9.83
N GLN A 136 17.77 -23.27 -9.66
CA GLN A 136 16.37 -23.62 -9.94
C GLN A 136 16.10 -23.56 -11.44
N ASP A 137 15.70 -24.71 -12.01
CA ASP A 137 15.29 -24.85 -13.40
C ASP A 137 13.76 -24.87 -13.49
N VAL A 138 13.16 -23.77 -13.94
CA VAL A 138 11.69 -23.62 -14.04
C VAL A 138 11.01 -24.60 -14.98
N THR A 139 11.76 -25.34 -15.79
CA THR A 139 11.23 -26.43 -16.63
C THR A 139 11.09 -27.76 -15.87
N LYS A 140 11.68 -27.86 -14.68
CA LYS A 140 11.71 -29.08 -13.85
C LYS A 140 11.06 -28.88 -12.50
N GLU A 141 11.09 -27.67 -11.99
CA GLU A 141 10.61 -27.32 -10.66
C GLU A 141 9.66 -26.13 -10.74
N PRO A 142 8.47 -26.21 -10.10
CA PRO A 142 7.54 -25.09 -10.05
C PRO A 142 8.09 -23.96 -9.20
N ILE A 143 7.62 -22.74 -9.42
CA ILE A 143 8.03 -21.55 -8.68
C ILE A 143 7.16 -21.43 -7.43
N GLU A 144 7.72 -21.62 -6.24
CA GLU A 144 6.98 -21.41 -4.99
C GLU A 144 6.59 -19.94 -4.83
N ILE A 145 5.32 -19.70 -4.55
CA ILE A 145 4.75 -18.37 -4.41
C ILE A 145 4.21 -18.13 -3.00
N TYR A 146 4.25 -16.86 -2.60
CA TYR A 146 3.74 -16.38 -1.33
C TYR A 146 3.19 -14.96 -1.48
N GLY A 147 2.42 -14.48 -0.51
CA GLY A 147 1.97 -13.09 -0.48
C GLY A 147 3.10 -12.11 -0.15
N SER A 148 2.95 -10.88 -0.55
CA SER A 148 3.79 -9.76 -0.10
C SER A 148 3.17 -9.10 1.14
N ASP A 149 3.92 -8.18 1.74
CA ASP A 149 3.36 -7.25 2.70
C ASP A 149 2.26 -6.39 2.05
N PRO A 150 1.17 -6.07 2.76
CA PRO A 150 0.16 -5.14 2.24
C PRO A 150 0.67 -3.70 2.33
N TYR A 151 0.54 -2.93 1.26
CA TYR A 151 1.01 -1.55 1.21
C TYR A 151 0.15 -0.66 0.31
N ILE A 152 0.25 0.65 0.52
CA ILE A 152 -0.45 1.63 -0.31
C ILE A 152 0.34 1.83 -1.60
N LEU A 153 -0.28 1.55 -2.71
CA LEU A 153 0.29 1.73 -4.03
C LEU A 153 -0.76 2.33 -4.97
N GLY A 154 -0.79 3.65 -5.05
CA GLY A 154 -1.82 4.39 -5.80
C GLY A 154 -1.88 4.09 -7.30
N GLY A 155 -0.81 3.50 -7.88
CA GLY A 155 -0.83 2.99 -9.25
C GLY A 155 -1.61 1.69 -9.42
N HIS A 156 -1.90 0.96 -8.34
CA HIS A 156 -2.62 -0.31 -8.35
C HIS A 156 -3.95 -0.25 -7.61
N THR A 157 -4.10 0.69 -6.69
CA THR A 157 -5.28 0.90 -5.85
C THR A 157 -5.81 2.32 -6.01
N GLY A 158 -6.94 2.61 -5.38
CA GLY A 158 -7.53 3.95 -5.37
C GLY A 158 -7.02 4.86 -4.24
N GLY A 159 -6.08 4.38 -3.42
CA GLY A 159 -5.59 5.13 -2.26
C GLY A 159 -4.77 6.36 -2.62
N GLY A 160 -4.96 7.47 -1.89
CA GLY A 160 -4.21 8.69 -2.09
C GLY A 160 -4.90 9.94 -1.55
N PHE A 161 -4.45 11.13 -1.98
CA PHE A 161 -5.17 12.37 -1.69
C PHE A 161 -6.48 12.44 -2.49
N TRP A 162 -7.54 12.93 -1.84
CA TRP A 162 -8.68 13.42 -2.59
C TRP A 162 -8.29 14.69 -3.35
N VAL A 163 -8.56 14.73 -4.65
CA VAL A 163 -8.22 15.85 -5.52
C VAL A 163 -9.38 16.25 -6.42
N ASP A 164 -9.46 17.53 -6.76
CA ASP A 164 -10.40 18.03 -7.76
C ASP A 164 -9.93 17.71 -9.20
N MET A 165 -10.69 18.15 -10.19
CA MET A 165 -10.35 17.96 -11.61
C MET A 165 -9.07 18.66 -12.06
N ARG A 166 -8.57 19.64 -11.26
CA ARG A 166 -7.30 20.34 -11.48
C ARG A 166 -6.17 19.72 -10.68
N ARG A 167 -6.42 18.63 -9.97
CA ARG A 167 -5.49 17.92 -9.08
C ARG A 167 -5.07 18.71 -7.83
N MET A 168 -5.88 19.71 -7.43
CA MET A 168 -5.71 20.37 -6.14
C MET A 168 -6.36 19.53 -5.05
N THR A 169 -5.67 19.36 -3.93
CA THR A 169 -6.20 18.70 -2.74
C THR A 169 -7.22 19.61 -2.03
N THR A 170 -7.78 19.15 -0.93
CA THR A 170 -8.67 19.98 -0.10
C THR A 170 -7.93 21.09 0.67
N VAL A 171 -6.59 21.07 0.64
CA VAL A 171 -5.74 22.16 1.14
C VAL A 171 -5.39 23.08 -0.03
N PRO A 172 -5.82 24.35 0.00
CA PRO A 172 -5.58 25.30 -1.10
C PRO A 172 -4.08 25.45 -1.42
N GLY A 173 -3.73 25.35 -2.70
CA GLY A 173 -2.35 25.46 -3.17
C GLY A 173 -1.54 24.17 -3.07
N LEU A 174 -2.06 23.11 -2.46
CA LEU A 174 -1.45 21.77 -2.45
C LEU A 174 -2.05 20.93 -3.58
N PHE A 175 -1.18 20.46 -4.47
CA PHE A 175 -1.56 19.60 -5.60
C PHE A 175 -0.98 18.20 -5.43
N ALA A 176 -1.74 17.18 -5.84
CA ALA A 176 -1.26 15.81 -5.90
C ALA A 176 -1.55 15.21 -7.28
N ALA A 177 -0.59 14.47 -7.82
CA ALA A 177 -0.69 13.87 -9.14
C ALA A 177 -0.04 12.48 -9.17
N GLY A 178 -0.45 11.67 -10.12
CA GLY A 178 0.05 10.31 -10.26
C GLY A 178 -0.41 9.42 -9.11
N GLU A 179 0.47 8.58 -8.60
CA GLU A 179 0.13 7.60 -7.56
C GLU A 179 -0.23 8.23 -6.21
N THR A 180 0.12 9.48 -5.96
CA THR A 180 -0.27 10.18 -4.73
C THR A 180 -1.68 10.77 -4.78
N ALA A 181 -2.25 10.94 -5.97
CA ALA A 181 -3.66 11.31 -6.12
C ALA A 181 -4.53 10.06 -6.08
N GLY A 182 -5.52 10.02 -5.19
CA GLY A 182 -6.43 8.91 -5.01
C GLY A 182 -7.59 8.84 -6.00
N GLY A 183 -8.53 7.96 -5.73
CA GLY A 183 -9.81 7.83 -6.44
C GLY A 183 -9.77 7.04 -7.74
N ASN A 184 -8.63 6.88 -8.39
CA ASN A 184 -8.50 6.13 -9.64
C ASN A 184 -7.26 5.23 -9.64
N PRO A 185 -7.43 3.90 -9.72
CA PRO A 185 -6.33 2.96 -9.85
C PRO A 185 -5.74 2.92 -11.27
N ASN A 186 -4.67 2.14 -11.44
CA ASN A 186 -4.04 1.84 -12.74
C ASN A 186 -3.45 3.04 -13.47
N LYS A 187 -2.98 4.05 -12.76
CA LYS A 187 -2.39 5.23 -13.39
C LYS A 187 -1.05 4.94 -14.06
N PHE A 188 -0.17 4.18 -13.41
CA PHE A 188 1.16 3.84 -13.91
C PHE A 188 1.91 5.05 -14.48
N VAL A 189 2.91 4.82 -15.35
CA VAL A 189 3.71 5.90 -15.94
C VAL A 189 2.87 6.84 -16.80
N GLY A 190 2.05 6.29 -17.70
CA GLY A 190 1.21 7.08 -18.62
C GLY A 190 0.20 7.96 -17.89
N GLY A 191 -0.53 7.36 -16.93
CA GLY A 191 -1.49 8.08 -16.09
C GLY A 191 -0.82 9.12 -15.19
N CYS A 192 0.34 8.80 -14.60
CA CYS A 192 1.11 9.75 -13.78
C CYS A 192 1.58 10.97 -14.60
N CYS A 193 2.05 10.77 -15.83
CA CYS A 193 2.42 11.85 -16.73
C CYS A 193 1.22 12.73 -17.11
N ALA A 194 0.06 12.11 -17.39
CA ALA A 194 -1.16 12.84 -17.69
C ALA A 194 -1.62 13.70 -16.51
N GLU A 195 -1.66 13.11 -15.31
CA GLU A 195 -2.05 13.82 -14.10
C GLU A 195 -1.06 14.92 -13.70
N GLY A 196 0.24 14.68 -13.85
CA GLY A 196 1.28 15.71 -13.63
C GLY A 196 1.06 16.93 -14.53
N LYS A 197 0.67 16.71 -15.80
CA LYS A 197 0.32 17.78 -16.72
C LYS A 197 -0.94 18.54 -16.30
N LEU A 198 -1.96 17.83 -15.79
CA LEU A 198 -3.18 18.45 -15.26
C LEU A 198 -2.88 19.27 -14.01
N ALA A 199 -2.11 18.73 -13.07
CA ALA A 199 -1.70 19.41 -11.84
C ALA A 199 -0.90 20.69 -12.14
N ALA A 200 0.06 20.62 -13.07
CA ALA A 200 0.84 21.79 -13.47
C ALA A 200 -0.04 22.91 -14.04
N ARG A 201 -1.00 22.56 -14.92
CA ARG A 201 -1.98 23.53 -15.45
C ARG A 201 -2.88 24.09 -14.34
N GLY A 202 -3.33 23.22 -13.44
CA GLY A 202 -4.14 23.62 -12.27
C GLY A 202 -3.38 24.60 -11.38
N ALA A 203 -2.11 24.32 -11.09
CA ALA A 203 -1.26 25.17 -10.27
C ALA A 203 -1.00 26.54 -10.92
N VAL A 204 -0.72 26.59 -12.22
CA VAL A 204 -0.57 27.86 -12.94
C VAL A 204 -1.85 28.68 -12.86
N ALA A 205 -3.00 28.06 -13.14
CA ALA A 205 -4.28 28.77 -13.06
C ALA A 205 -4.64 29.22 -11.63
N TYR A 206 -4.22 28.46 -10.61
CA TYR A 206 -4.40 28.84 -9.20
C TYR A 206 -3.54 30.04 -8.81
N MET A 207 -2.33 30.13 -9.35
CA MET A 207 -1.39 31.23 -9.05
C MET A 207 -1.73 32.54 -9.75
N GLU A 208 -2.60 32.53 -10.77
CA GLU A 208 -3.01 33.75 -11.46
C GLU A 208 -3.72 34.71 -10.50
N GLY A 209 -3.11 35.87 -10.29
CA GLY A 209 -3.63 36.92 -9.41
C GLY A 209 -3.42 36.69 -7.91
N LEU A 210 -2.64 35.68 -7.53
CA LEU A 210 -2.26 35.45 -6.14
C LEU A 210 -0.96 36.19 -5.80
N ASP A 211 -1.03 37.02 -4.77
CA ASP A 211 0.17 37.49 -4.08
C ASP A 211 0.67 36.39 -3.14
N LEU A 212 1.97 36.10 -3.18
CA LEU A 212 2.57 35.16 -2.24
C LEU A 212 2.45 35.74 -0.82
N PRO A 213 1.90 34.98 0.15
CA PRO A 213 1.86 35.42 1.54
C PRO A 213 3.30 35.57 2.06
N PRO A 214 3.53 36.48 3.01
CA PRO A 214 4.84 36.55 3.68
C PRO A 214 5.15 35.22 4.37
N LEU A 215 6.44 34.88 4.38
CA LEU A 215 6.92 33.69 5.09
C LEU A 215 6.64 33.83 6.59
N ASP A 216 6.00 32.85 7.19
CA ASP A 216 5.85 32.76 8.64
C ASP A 216 7.15 32.18 9.25
N GLU A 217 8.03 33.07 9.70
CA GLU A 217 9.32 32.69 10.30
C GLU A 217 9.16 31.84 11.56
N ALA A 218 8.07 32.02 12.33
CA ALA A 218 7.82 31.23 13.53
C ALA A 218 7.43 29.80 13.16
N GLN A 219 6.62 29.62 12.13
CA GLN A 219 6.29 28.30 11.60
C GLN A 219 7.54 27.59 11.06
N VAL A 220 8.37 28.26 10.28
CA VAL A 220 9.64 27.69 9.78
C VAL A 220 10.54 27.25 10.92
N LYS A 221 10.71 28.10 11.93
CA LYS A 221 11.51 27.77 13.11
C LYS A 221 10.96 26.57 13.86
N GLY A 222 9.64 26.52 14.08
CA GLY A 222 8.98 25.38 14.73
C GLY A 222 9.18 24.08 13.97
N GLU A 223 9.07 24.08 12.64
CA GLU A 223 9.34 22.91 11.82
C GLU A 223 10.83 22.49 11.85
N MET A 224 11.75 23.44 11.83
CA MET A 224 13.17 23.12 12.01
C MET A 224 13.43 22.49 13.38
N GLU A 225 12.89 23.04 14.46
CA GLU A 225 13.02 22.47 15.81
C GLU A 225 12.46 21.04 15.85
N ARG A 226 11.29 20.80 15.26
CA ARG A 226 10.67 19.47 15.18
C ARG A 226 11.55 18.48 14.43
N VAL A 227 12.04 18.86 13.25
CA VAL A 227 12.84 17.98 12.38
C VAL A 227 14.17 17.62 13.01
N TYR A 228 14.86 18.59 13.62
CA TYR A 228 16.18 18.37 14.23
C TYR A 228 16.15 17.86 15.65
N ALA A 229 14.99 17.81 16.31
CA ALA A 229 14.88 17.36 17.70
C ALA A 229 15.55 16.01 17.98
N PRO A 230 15.39 14.96 17.14
CA PRO A 230 16.06 13.68 17.41
C PRO A 230 17.58 13.74 17.36
N LEU A 231 18.15 14.59 16.48
CA LEU A 231 19.60 14.77 16.35
C LEU A 231 20.18 15.60 17.49
N LEU A 232 19.39 16.51 18.04
CA LEU A 232 19.79 17.40 19.15
C LEU A 232 19.52 16.76 20.51
N SER A 233 18.84 15.62 20.56
CA SER A 233 18.56 14.88 21.78
C SER A 233 19.88 14.46 22.46
N ARG A 234 19.99 14.72 23.76
CA ARG A 234 21.10 14.28 24.61
C ARG A 234 20.75 13.09 25.49
N ASP A 235 19.56 12.55 25.31
CA ASP A 235 19.08 11.37 26.03
C ASP A 235 19.78 10.13 25.47
N GLU A 236 20.73 9.58 26.18
CA GLU A 236 21.49 8.38 25.79
C GLU A 236 20.61 7.13 25.76
N GLU A 237 19.51 7.11 26.49
CA GLU A 237 18.51 6.02 26.51
C GLU A 237 17.33 6.29 25.58
N GLY A 238 17.41 7.32 24.74
CA GLY A 238 16.37 7.66 23.77
C GLY A 238 16.10 6.54 22.75
N ILE A 239 14.88 6.51 22.22
CA ILE A 239 14.41 5.48 21.28
C ILE A 239 15.10 5.66 19.92
N ARG A 240 15.75 4.62 19.41
CA ARG A 240 16.32 4.63 18.06
C ARG A 240 15.22 4.53 17.00
N PRO A 241 15.36 5.18 15.83
CA PRO A 241 14.38 5.11 14.77
C PRO A 241 14.03 3.68 14.35
N VAL A 242 15.03 2.80 14.29
CA VAL A 242 14.83 1.38 13.96
C VAL A 242 13.93 0.66 14.94
N GLU A 243 14.05 0.94 16.24
CA GLU A 243 13.23 0.32 17.29
C GLU A 243 11.75 0.74 17.15
N MET A 244 11.50 2.02 16.92
CA MET A 244 10.14 2.51 16.72
C MET A 244 9.53 1.95 15.43
N LYS A 245 10.33 1.87 14.35
CA LYS A 245 9.92 1.26 13.10
C LYS A 245 9.52 -0.21 13.29
N GLU A 246 10.33 -1.00 13.99
CA GLU A 246 10.03 -2.42 14.27
C GLU A 246 8.76 -2.59 15.11
N ARG A 247 8.52 -1.71 16.09
CA ARG A 247 7.27 -1.70 16.86
C ARG A 247 6.07 -1.43 15.97
N LEU A 248 6.16 -0.45 15.06
CA LEU A 248 5.10 -0.16 14.09
C LEU A 248 4.87 -1.36 13.15
N GLN A 249 5.93 -1.95 12.61
CA GLN A 249 5.83 -3.11 11.71
C GLN A 249 5.09 -4.28 12.37
N ARG A 250 5.46 -4.65 13.59
CA ARG A 250 4.77 -5.70 14.36
C ARG A 250 3.31 -5.35 14.63
N LEU A 251 3.06 -4.09 15.01
CA LEU A 251 1.70 -3.61 15.24
C LEU A 251 0.83 -3.73 14.00
N MET A 252 1.33 -3.28 12.85
CA MET A 252 0.59 -3.34 11.59
C MET A 252 0.40 -4.79 11.10
N ASP A 253 1.39 -5.64 11.25
CA ASP A 253 1.30 -7.05 10.90
C ASP A 253 0.24 -7.77 11.75
N GLU A 254 0.31 -7.64 13.06
CA GLU A 254 -0.56 -8.38 13.97
C GLU A 254 -1.99 -7.83 14.03
N TYR A 255 -2.18 -6.50 13.98
CA TYR A 255 -3.47 -5.88 14.30
C TYR A 255 -4.15 -5.17 13.11
N ALA A 256 -3.40 -4.79 12.10
CA ALA A 256 -3.96 -4.16 10.90
C ALA A 256 -4.01 -5.08 9.67
N GLY A 257 -3.99 -6.40 9.87
CA GLY A 257 -4.12 -7.37 8.79
C GLY A 257 -2.88 -7.42 7.89
N GLY A 258 -1.71 -7.64 8.49
CA GLY A 258 -0.50 -7.96 7.77
C GLY A 258 -0.45 -9.41 7.28
N ILE A 259 0.68 -9.78 6.71
CA ILE A 259 0.87 -11.10 6.08
C ILE A 259 0.74 -12.27 7.08
N SER A 260 1.19 -12.10 8.34
CA SER A 260 1.08 -13.14 9.38
C SER A 260 -0.38 -13.41 9.78
N GLN A 261 -1.28 -12.48 9.52
CA GLN A 261 -2.72 -12.57 9.76
C GLN A 261 -3.51 -12.89 8.50
N PHE A 262 -2.85 -13.29 7.43
CA PHE A 262 -3.47 -13.59 6.13
C PHE A 262 -4.37 -12.44 5.65
N TYR A 263 -3.91 -11.20 5.88
CA TYR A 263 -4.58 -9.93 5.51
C TYR A 263 -5.95 -9.71 6.17
N ARG A 264 -6.27 -10.47 7.22
CA ARG A 264 -7.55 -10.41 7.94
C ARG A 264 -7.46 -9.49 9.14
N THR A 265 -8.49 -8.68 9.32
CA THR A 265 -8.65 -7.78 10.47
C THR A 265 -10.09 -7.81 10.99
N ASN A 266 -10.31 -7.21 12.14
CA ASN A 266 -11.62 -7.02 12.75
C ASN A 266 -11.61 -5.74 13.63
N GLU A 267 -12.79 -5.35 14.12
CA GLU A 267 -12.97 -4.12 14.91
C GLU A 267 -12.04 -4.07 16.13
N GLU A 268 -11.99 -5.14 16.90
CA GLU A 268 -11.19 -5.21 18.14
C GLU A 268 -9.70 -5.02 17.87
N ARG A 269 -9.17 -5.69 16.83
CA ARG A 269 -7.77 -5.55 16.42
C ARG A 269 -7.46 -4.14 15.93
N LEU A 270 -8.35 -3.54 15.15
CA LEU A 270 -8.16 -2.18 14.64
C LEU A 270 -8.21 -1.14 15.77
N ASP A 271 -9.08 -1.34 16.76
CA ASP A 271 -9.10 -0.51 17.97
C ASP A 271 -7.80 -0.63 18.77
N TYR A 272 -7.28 -1.86 18.88
CA TYR A 272 -5.98 -2.07 19.51
C TYR A 272 -4.88 -1.34 18.74
N ALA A 273 -4.85 -1.46 17.41
CA ALA A 273 -3.88 -0.79 16.55
C ALA A 273 -3.90 0.73 16.75
N LEU A 274 -5.08 1.37 16.74
CA LEU A 274 -5.21 2.82 16.95
C LEU A 274 -4.69 3.26 18.33
N ARG A 275 -5.04 2.53 19.39
CA ARG A 275 -4.52 2.84 20.74
C ARG A 275 -3.00 2.77 20.80
N HIS A 276 -2.38 1.79 20.15
CA HIS A 276 -0.93 1.64 20.17
C HIS A 276 -0.21 2.59 19.21
N ILE A 277 -0.83 2.98 18.10
CA ILE A 277 -0.34 4.07 17.25
C ILE A 277 -0.27 5.37 18.06
N ALA A 278 -1.31 5.70 18.84
CA ALA A 278 -1.28 6.86 19.72
C ALA A 278 -0.14 6.79 20.77
N VAL A 279 0.17 5.59 21.27
CA VAL A 279 1.35 5.40 22.14
C VAL A 279 2.65 5.70 21.39
N LEU A 280 2.81 5.19 20.15
CA LEU A 280 4.00 5.49 19.34
C LEU A 280 4.14 6.99 19.07
N GLN A 281 3.03 7.67 18.73
CA GLN A 281 3.01 9.12 18.51
C GLN A 281 3.43 9.88 19.79
N SER A 282 2.97 9.47 20.96
CA SER A 282 3.37 10.07 22.24
C SER A 282 4.86 9.92 22.55
N GLN A 283 5.52 8.94 21.92
CA GLN A 283 6.94 8.63 22.08
C GLN A 283 7.86 9.34 21.09
N PHE A 284 7.33 10.08 20.10
CA PHE A 284 8.16 10.83 19.14
C PHE A 284 9.17 11.76 19.82
N ARG A 285 8.81 12.35 20.95
CA ARG A 285 9.67 13.22 21.75
C ARG A 285 10.92 12.52 22.32
N TYR A 286 10.92 11.20 22.37
CA TYR A 286 12.04 10.38 22.86
C TYR A 286 12.90 9.82 21.72
N LEU A 287 12.58 10.14 20.47
CA LEU A 287 13.41 9.73 19.35
C LEU A 287 14.79 10.37 19.44
N ARG A 288 15.80 9.56 19.17
CA ARG A 288 17.20 9.96 19.13
C ARG A 288 17.84 9.51 17.83
N ALA A 289 18.61 10.40 17.23
CA ALA A 289 19.44 10.12 16.06
C ALA A 289 20.90 10.49 16.36
N THR A 290 21.84 9.65 15.95
CA THR A 290 23.28 9.87 16.20
C THR A 290 23.96 10.62 15.05
N ASP A 291 23.33 10.63 13.88
CA ASP A 291 23.80 11.30 12.67
C ASP A 291 22.64 11.70 11.76
N SER A 292 22.95 12.31 10.63
CA SER A 292 21.96 12.77 9.65
C SER A 292 21.21 11.63 8.97
N HIS A 293 21.80 10.45 8.85
CA HIS A 293 21.13 9.27 8.28
C HIS A 293 20.06 8.73 9.23
N GLU A 294 20.38 8.61 10.52
CA GLU A 294 19.37 8.24 11.52
C GLU A 294 18.31 9.33 11.71
N LEU A 295 18.67 10.62 11.54
CA LEU A 295 17.67 11.69 11.51
C LEU A 295 16.67 11.50 10.39
N MET A 296 17.15 11.19 9.18
CA MET A 296 16.26 10.84 8.06
C MET A 296 15.35 9.66 8.43
N GLN A 297 15.91 8.58 8.99
CA GLN A 297 15.11 7.42 9.42
C GLN A 297 14.09 7.76 10.51
N ALA A 298 14.41 8.71 11.42
CA ALA A 298 13.46 9.19 12.41
C ALA A 298 12.27 9.89 11.76
N MET A 299 12.53 10.78 10.78
CA MET A 299 11.47 11.47 10.04
C MET A 299 10.62 10.49 9.23
N GLU A 300 11.24 9.54 8.53
CA GLU A 300 10.54 8.49 7.81
C GLU A 300 9.66 7.64 8.74
N THR A 301 10.14 7.34 9.95
CA THR A 301 9.37 6.56 10.92
C THR A 301 8.17 7.33 11.45
N ILE A 302 8.32 8.63 11.75
CA ILE A 302 7.20 9.51 12.13
C ILE A 302 6.16 9.55 11.01
N ASP A 303 6.59 9.72 9.76
CA ASP A 303 5.69 9.74 8.60
C ASP A 303 4.94 8.41 8.43
N ARG A 304 5.61 7.26 8.62
CA ARG A 304 4.98 5.93 8.58
C ARG A 304 3.91 5.78 9.66
N VAL A 305 4.16 6.25 10.89
CA VAL A 305 3.18 6.19 11.99
C VAL A 305 1.93 7.01 11.65
N ASP A 306 2.10 8.22 11.10
CA ASP A 306 0.96 9.06 10.70
C ASP A 306 0.13 8.46 9.57
N VAL A 307 0.79 7.86 8.58
CA VAL A 307 0.07 7.16 7.49
C VAL A 307 -0.59 5.87 7.99
N ALA A 308 0.06 5.15 8.90
CA ALA A 308 -0.51 3.95 9.51
C ALA A 308 -1.82 4.28 10.27
N GLU A 309 -1.86 5.40 10.99
CA GLU A 309 -3.09 5.88 11.64
C GLU A 309 -4.22 6.08 10.61
N ALA A 310 -3.95 6.80 9.52
CA ALA A 310 -4.93 7.00 8.47
C ALA A 310 -5.41 5.67 7.88
N VAL A 311 -4.50 4.74 7.58
CA VAL A 311 -4.84 3.41 7.04
C VAL A 311 -5.74 2.63 7.99
N VAL A 312 -5.42 2.61 9.30
CA VAL A 312 -6.23 1.88 10.28
C VAL A 312 -7.62 2.49 10.43
N HIS A 313 -7.74 3.83 10.40
CA HIS A 313 -9.03 4.50 10.37
C HIS A 313 -9.87 4.12 9.16
N HIS A 314 -9.28 4.04 7.96
CA HIS A 314 -9.96 3.60 6.75
C HIS A 314 -10.40 2.14 6.83
N LEU A 315 -9.51 1.23 7.27
CA LEU A 315 -9.83 -0.19 7.48
C LEU A 315 -10.99 -0.37 8.47
N LYS A 316 -11.02 0.45 9.53
CA LYS A 316 -12.09 0.42 10.54
C LYS A 316 -13.42 0.96 10.01
N ALA A 317 -13.37 2.03 9.21
CA ALA A 317 -14.55 2.68 8.66
C ALA A 317 -15.30 1.79 7.65
N ARG A 318 -14.59 0.99 6.84
CA ARG A 318 -15.20 0.07 5.86
C ARG A 318 -15.62 -1.23 6.54
N LYS A 319 -16.90 -1.35 6.88
CA LYS A 319 -17.48 -2.51 7.58
C LYS A 319 -18.04 -3.54 6.59
N GLU A 320 -17.21 -3.97 5.66
CA GLU A 320 -17.50 -5.01 4.67
C GLU A 320 -16.19 -5.69 4.24
N THR A 321 -16.25 -6.75 3.45
CA THR A 321 -15.13 -7.32 2.69
C THR A 321 -15.40 -7.19 1.22
N ARG A 322 -14.75 -6.22 0.55
CA ARG A 322 -14.92 -5.97 -0.89
C ARG A 322 -13.79 -6.54 -1.72
N TRP A 323 -12.57 -6.48 -1.25
CA TRP A 323 -11.37 -6.93 -1.94
C TRP A 323 -10.60 -7.90 -1.06
N ALA A 324 -11.11 -9.15 -0.95
CA ALA A 324 -10.48 -10.18 -0.12
C ALA A 324 -8.98 -10.30 -0.37
N GLY A 325 -8.17 -10.27 0.69
CA GLY A 325 -6.71 -10.23 0.63
C GLY A 325 -6.11 -8.82 0.56
N TRP A 326 -6.80 -7.84 0.01
CA TRP A 326 -6.39 -6.44 0.06
C TRP A 326 -7.06 -5.68 1.20
N GLN A 327 -8.35 -5.96 1.41
CA GLN A 327 -9.16 -5.46 2.52
C GLN A 327 -10.12 -6.58 2.93
N THR A 328 -9.84 -7.23 4.06
CA THR A 328 -10.65 -8.34 4.58
C THR A 328 -11.04 -8.08 6.03
N ARG A 329 -12.34 -8.06 6.28
CA ARG A 329 -12.92 -7.94 7.62
C ARG A 329 -13.51 -9.28 8.03
N SER A 330 -12.91 -9.94 9.02
CA SER A 330 -13.42 -11.23 9.52
C SER A 330 -14.75 -11.11 10.29
N ASP A 331 -15.04 -9.93 10.81
CA ASP A 331 -16.30 -9.56 11.47
C ASP A 331 -17.39 -9.07 10.50
N TYR A 332 -17.01 -8.69 9.27
CA TYR A 332 -17.88 -8.28 8.16
C TYR A 332 -17.44 -8.96 6.87
N PRO A 333 -17.64 -10.31 6.74
CA PRO A 333 -17.06 -11.07 5.63
C PRO A 333 -17.73 -10.82 4.27
N GLU A 334 -18.94 -10.27 4.27
CA GLU A 334 -19.73 -10.04 3.06
C GLU A 334 -19.50 -8.64 2.50
N ARG A 335 -19.73 -8.49 1.19
CA ARG A 335 -19.80 -7.20 0.51
C ARG A 335 -21.15 -6.53 0.79
N ASP A 336 -21.13 -5.23 1.06
CA ASP A 336 -22.32 -4.43 1.36
C ASP A 336 -22.40 -3.19 0.46
N ASP A 337 -22.95 -3.36 -0.74
CA ASP A 337 -23.11 -2.27 -1.70
C ASP A 337 -24.16 -1.24 -1.25
N ALA A 338 -25.07 -1.60 -0.36
CA ALA A 338 -26.08 -0.67 0.11
C ALA A 338 -25.49 0.48 0.95
N HIS A 339 -24.39 0.20 1.67
CA HIS A 339 -23.75 1.16 2.56
C HIS A 339 -22.35 1.59 2.11
N PHE A 340 -21.64 0.73 1.35
CA PHE A 340 -20.22 0.94 1.06
C PHE A 340 -19.88 1.01 -0.45
N ASP A 341 -20.88 1.22 -1.34
CA ASP A 341 -20.60 1.60 -2.73
C ASP A 341 -20.20 3.08 -2.80
N CYS A 342 -19.11 3.43 -2.13
CA CYS A 342 -18.60 4.77 -1.92
C CYS A 342 -17.10 4.76 -1.62
N PHE A 343 -16.48 5.94 -1.72
CA PHE A 343 -15.15 6.17 -1.16
C PHE A 343 -15.21 6.29 0.36
N ILE A 344 -14.22 5.75 1.05
CA ILE A 344 -13.92 6.10 2.44
C ILE A 344 -12.89 7.22 2.42
N GLU A 345 -13.17 8.27 3.16
CA GLU A 345 -12.31 9.45 3.29
C GLU A 345 -11.85 9.59 4.73
N SER A 346 -10.67 10.18 4.91
CA SER A 346 -10.21 10.64 6.22
C SER A 346 -9.62 12.03 6.17
N ARG A 347 -9.69 12.73 7.30
CA ARG A 347 -9.08 14.03 7.50
C ARG A 347 -8.57 14.14 8.94
N ARG A 348 -7.35 14.67 9.09
CA ARG A 348 -6.81 15.07 10.39
C ARG A 348 -7.09 16.56 10.61
N ASP A 349 -7.60 16.92 11.77
CA ASP A 349 -7.70 18.32 12.18
C ASP A 349 -6.29 18.83 12.53
N PRO A 350 -5.77 19.87 11.86
CA PRO A 350 -4.42 20.36 12.13
C PRO A 350 -4.24 20.96 13.54
N ALA A 351 -5.32 21.42 14.16
CA ALA A 351 -5.26 22.06 15.47
C ALA A 351 -5.31 21.05 16.63
N THR A 352 -6.13 20.01 16.50
CA THR A 352 -6.36 19.02 17.55
C THR A 352 -5.59 17.70 17.32
N GLY A 353 -5.22 17.40 16.06
CA GLY A 353 -4.65 16.12 15.64
C GLY A 353 -5.70 15.01 15.52
N GLU A 354 -6.97 15.26 15.78
CA GLU A 354 -8.04 14.28 15.71
C GLU A 354 -8.29 13.85 14.27
N VAL A 355 -8.44 12.54 14.05
CA VAL A 355 -8.75 11.95 12.73
C VAL A 355 -10.23 11.62 12.67
N SER A 356 -10.90 12.18 11.68
CA SER A 356 -12.29 11.87 11.32
C SER A 356 -12.35 11.05 10.04
N THR A 357 -13.34 10.16 9.93
CA THR A 357 -13.65 9.41 8.71
C THR A 357 -15.09 9.67 8.28
N PHE A 358 -15.30 9.71 6.97
CA PHE A 358 -16.61 9.90 6.36
C PHE A 358 -16.67 9.19 5.01
N THR A 359 -17.86 9.14 4.41
CA THR A 359 -18.06 8.53 3.10
C THR A 359 -18.30 9.60 2.05
N ARG A 360 -17.85 9.35 0.82
CA ARG A 360 -18.12 10.17 -0.36
C ARG A 360 -18.69 9.27 -1.46
N PRO A 361 -19.85 9.60 -2.05
CA PRO A 361 -20.46 8.79 -3.10
C PRO A 361 -19.58 8.77 -4.35
N TYR A 362 -19.64 7.69 -5.12
CA TYR A 362 -19.06 7.67 -6.45
C TYR A 362 -19.86 8.59 -7.37
N GLU A 363 -19.14 9.48 -8.07
CA GLU A 363 -19.73 10.29 -9.14
C GLU A 363 -19.50 9.59 -10.48
N GLN A 364 -20.56 9.31 -11.22
CA GLN A 364 -20.45 8.83 -12.58
C GLN A 364 -20.04 9.97 -13.51
N ILE A 365 -18.77 9.99 -13.92
CA ILE A 365 -18.23 10.99 -14.86
C ILE A 365 -18.74 10.68 -16.28
N ILE A 366 -18.91 9.41 -16.62
CA ILE A 366 -19.42 8.96 -17.93
C ILE A 366 -20.85 8.40 -17.72
N PRO A 367 -21.90 9.06 -18.28
CA PRO A 367 -23.26 8.57 -18.15
C PRO A 367 -23.42 7.15 -18.72
N GLY A 368 -23.99 6.25 -17.93
CA GLY A 368 -24.24 4.87 -18.33
C GLY A 368 -23.10 3.89 -18.08
N ASP A 369 -21.92 4.37 -17.65
CA ASP A 369 -20.83 3.50 -17.21
C ASP A 369 -21.17 2.95 -15.81
N ARG A 370 -21.72 1.77 -15.76
CA ARG A 370 -21.91 1.01 -14.53
C ARG A 370 -20.75 0.04 -14.39
N HIS A 371 -19.86 0.30 -13.49
CA HIS A 371 -18.91 -0.71 -13.03
C HIS A 371 -19.68 -1.83 -12.33
N THR A 372 -20.22 -2.74 -13.11
CA THR A 372 -20.64 -4.04 -12.58
C THR A 372 -19.36 -4.84 -12.33
N ALA A 373 -18.91 -4.85 -11.08
CA ALA A 373 -17.83 -5.71 -10.65
C ALA A 373 -18.30 -7.15 -10.52
#